data_d3d210db38e6716843fafc045a7faa3e
#
_entry.id   d3d210db38e6716843fafc045a7faa3e
#
_cell.length_a   1.000
_cell.length_b   1.000
_cell.length_c   1.000
_cell.angle_alpha   90.00
_cell.angle_beta   90.00
_cell.angle_gamma   90.00
#
_symmetry.space_group_name_H-M   'P 1'
#
loop_
_entity.id
_entity.type
_entity.pdbx_description
1 polymer ?
#
loop_
_entity_poly.entity_id
_entity_poly.type
_entity_poly.pdbx_seq_one_letter_code
_entity_poly.pdbx_strand_id
1 'polypeptide(L)'
;MKIKKKYSFKSKRQIWRIIPTETNMLIIEEREPDKKQVYFNCFQTDSGKKIFKDFQLDEKFWVGIETVYNDVIFFHTYLKPDMPWHKGIIAFEIANEKIKWENKDLTFLFPFNDMIYTYAQLFEGRNHFALDYKTGEIVEVLGSDPEKISELREQYIENKNSKDYLFPDIYFDESNTFDDLISFFHKLKNIRLISGRIEYIQLDSMLIFCYHSINSKGSMDIFLNAVDLSTGNYILEEKLLKETRLFLSDSFFIKGDLLFVLFGKSKLNVYELKN
;
A
#
# COMPACT_ATOMS: atom_id res chain seq x y z
N MET A 1 -8.92 3.63 24.19
CA MET A 1 -8.81 4.07 22.79
C MET A 1 -10.13 3.84 22.05
N LYS A 2 -10.54 4.69 21.08
CA LYS A 2 -11.81 4.56 20.31
C LYS A 2 -11.49 4.53 18.81
N ILE A 3 -12.30 3.78 18.05
CA ILE A 3 -12.22 3.72 16.59
C ILE A 3 -13.49 4.36 16.02
N LYS A 4 -13.31 5.42 15.20
CA LYS A 4 -14.42 6.11 14.59
C LYS A 4 -14.27 6.14 13.07
N LYS A 5 -15.28 5.66 12.35
CA LYS A 5 -15.29 5.75 10.90
C LYS A 5 -15.27 7.21 10.44
N LYS A 6 -14.34 7.53 9.56
CA LYS A 6 -14.12 8.88 9.01
C LYS A 6 -14.78 9.03 7.65
N TYR A 7 -14.42 8.18 6.69
CA TYR A 7 -15.02 8.16 5.36
C TYR A 7 -14.90 6.79 4.71
N SER A 8 -15.50 6.66 3.53
CA SER A 8 -15.41 5.46 2.69
C SER A 8 -15.22 5.83 1.24
N PHE A 9 -14.40 5.05 0.56
CA PHE A 9 -14.33 5.02 -0.89
C PHE A 9 -14.93 3.70 -1.39
N LYS A 10 -15.82 3.79 -2.38
CA LYS A 10 -16.42 2.62 -3.05
C LYS A 10 -16.14 2.68 -4.53
N SER A 11 -15.75 1.56 -5.09
CA SER A 11 -15.49 1.39 -6.51
C SER A 11 -16.35 0.28 -7.11
N LYS A 12 -16.64 0.39 -8.40
CA LYS A 12 -17.12 -0.70 -9.24
C LYS A 12 -15.97 -1.52 -9.84
N ARG A 13 -14.74 -0.99 -9.74
CA ARG A 13 -13.50 -1.58 -10.23
C ARG A 13 -12.75 -2.24 -9.09
N GLN A 14 -11.76 -3.03 -9.41
CA GLN A 14 -10.86 -3.60 -8.42
C GLN A 14 -9.89 -2.53 -7.94
N ILE A 15 -9.88 -2.25 -6.64
CA ILE A 15 -8.81 -1.49 -5.96
C ILE A 15 -7.55 -2.36 -6.00
N TRP A 16 -6.51 -1.85 -6.65
CA TRP A 16 -5.24 -2.55 -6.85
C TRP A 16 -4.17 -2.09 -5.88
N ARG A 17 -4.07 -0.78 -5.66
CA ARG A 17 -3.14 -0.16 -4.71
C ARG A 17 -3.81 0.97 -3.94
N ILE A 18 -3.36 1.15 -2.71
CA ILE A 18 -3.75 2.24 -1.82
C ILE A 18 -2.45 2.84 -1.29
N ILE A 19 -2.17 4.10 -1.60
CA ILE A 19 -0.91 4.77 -1.27
C ILE A 19 -1.24 6.10 -0.57
N PRO A 20 -1.32 6.13 0.77
CA PRO A 20 -1.30 7.39 1.50
C PRO A 20 0.09 8.01 1.39
N THR A 21 0.16 9.31 1.13
CA THR A 21 1.43 10.03 0.99
C THR A 21 1.80 10.78 2.27
N GLU A 22 3.00 11.33 2.31
CA GLU A 22 3.44 12.17 3.43
C GLU A 22 2.79 13.56 3.42
N THR A 23 2.27 13.98 2.26
CA THR A 23 1.68 15.29 2.02
C THR A 23 0.15 15.30 2.12
N ASN A 24 -0.41 14.40 2.91
CA ASN A 24 -1.87 14.28 3.13
C ASN A 24 -2.68 13.91 1.88
N MET A 25 -2.06 13.21 0.91
CA MET A 25 -2.75 12.70 -0.26
C MET A 25 -2.95 11.18 -0.14
N LEU A 26 -4.06 10.69 -0.65
CA LEU A 26 -4.38 9.27 -0.77
C LEU A 26 -4.56 8.93 -2.23
N ILE A 27 -3.62 8.17 -2.79
CA ILE A 27 -3.71 7.69 -4.17
C ILE A 27 -4.33 6.30 -4.17
N ILE A 28 -5.31 6.09 -5.03
CA ILE A 28 -5.96 4.79 -5.24
C ILE A 28 -5.84 4.42 -6.71
N GLU A 29 -5.13 3.34 -6.98
CA GLU A 29 -5.08 2.70 -8.29
C GLU A 29 -6.20 1.67 -8.38
N GLU A 30 -7.01 1.75 -9.43
CA GLU A 30 -8.08 0.82 -9.74
C GLU A 30 -7.85 0.16 -11.09
N ARG A 31 -8.20 -1.12 -11.22
CA ARG A 31 -8.07 -1.87 -12.47
C ARG A 31 -9.37 -2.56 -12.87
N GLU A 32 -9.61 -2.61 -14.18
CA GLU A 32 -10.58 -3.46 -14.85
C GLU A 32 -9.82 -4.41 -15.79
N PRO A 33 -9.35 -5.58 -15.30
CA PRO A 33 -8.50 -6.48 -16.08
C PRO A 33 -9.15 -6.95 -17.39
N ASP A 34 -10.43 -7.27 -17.36
CA ASP A 34 -11.18 -7.74 -18.53
C ASP A 34 -11.27 -6.69 -19.66
N LYS A 35 -11.27 -5.40 -19.27
CA LYS A 35 -11.31 -4.29 -20.22
C LYS A 35 -9.91 -3.74 -20.54
N LYS A 36 -8.88 -4.24 -19.87
CA LYS A 36 -7.52 -3.72 -19.92
C LYS A 36 -7.48 -2.22 -19.66
N GLN A 37 -8.00 -1.81 -18.48
CA GLN A 37 -8.05 -0.41 -18.08
C GLN A 37 -7.48 -0.24 -16.67
N VAL A 38 -6.74 0.84 -16.45
CA VAL A 38 -6.30 1.32 -15.14
C VAL A 38 -6.75 2.77 -14.94
N TYR A 39 -7.14 3.08 -13.72
CA TYR A 39 -7.61 4.40 -13.30
C TYR A 39 -6.90 4.82 -12.03
N PHE A 40 -6.59 6.09 -11.94
CA PHE A 40 -5.95 6.67 -10.77
C PHE A 40 -6.87 7.71 -10.14
N ASN A 41 -6.95 7.67 -8.82
CA ASN A 41 -7.77 8.58 -8.04
C ASN A 41 -6.92 9.21 -6.94
N CYS A 42 -7.17 10.47 -6.63
CA CYS A 42 -6.51 11.17 -5.54
C CYS A 42 -7.53 11.84 -4.63
N PHE A 43 -7.32 11.65 -3.33
CA PHE A 43 -8.14 12.23 -2.26
C PHE A 43 -7.24 12.84 -1.19
N GLN A 44 -7.77 13.75 -0.38
CA GLN A 44 -7.13 14.13 0.88
C GLN A 44 -7.24 12.96 1.87
N THR A 45 -6.14 12.58 2.47
CA THR A 45 -6.06 11.42 3.37
C THR A 45 -6.89 11.61 4.65
N ASP A 46 -6.90 12.81 5.20
CA ASP A 46 -7.57 13.14 6.44
C ASP A 46 -9.08 13.29 6.29
N SER A 47 -9.57 13.77 5.17
CA SER A 47 -10.98 14.13 4.94
C SER A 47 -11.71 13.24 3.94
N GLY A 48 -10.97 12.51 3.09
CA GLY A 48 -11.52 11.81 1.94
C GLY A 48 -12.06 12.74 0.83
N LYS A 49 -11.76 14.05 0.90
CA LYS A 49 -12.15 15.00 -0.14
C LYS A 49 -11.43 14.68 -1.43
N LYS A 50 -12.20 14.58 -2.51
CA LYS A 50 -11.67 14.30 -3.85
C LYS A 50 -10.79 15.45 -4.34
N ILE A 51 -9.63 15.10 -4.91
CA ILE A 51 -8.75 15.99 -5.68
C ILE A 51 -9.00 15.70 -7.15
N PHE A 52 -8.68 14.50 -7.63
CA PHE A 52 -9.11 14.04 -8.95
C PHE A 52 -9.64 12.61 -8.92
N LYS A 53 -10.35 12.21 -9.95
CA LYS A 53 -10.91 10.88 -10.07
C LYS A 53 -10.93 10.40 -11.51
N ASP A 54 -10.76 9.08 -11.69
CA ASP A 54 -10.80 8.39 -12.99
C ASP A 54 -9.74 8.91 -13.97
N PHE A 55 -8.62 9.43 -13.46
CA PHE A 55 -7.50 9.84 -14.30
C PHE A 55 -6.86 8.63 -14.97
N GLN A 56 -6.50 8.78 -16.23
CA GLN A 56 -5.78 7.80 -17.03
C GLN A 56 -4.66 8.47 -17.82
N LEU A 57 -3.54 7.79 -17.95
CA LEU A 57 -2.50 8.13 -18.90
C LEU A 57 -2.88 7.70 -20.33
N ASP A 58 -2.08 8.02 -21.32
CA ASP A 58 -2.27 7.57 -22.72
C ASP A 58 -2.24 6.06 -22.81
N GLU A 59 -1.27 5.41 -22.13
CA GLU A 59 -1.27 3.95 -21.90
C GLU A 59 -2.36 3.60 -20.88
N LYS A 60 -3.33 2.77 -21.29
CA LYS A 60 -4.54 2.51 -20.50
C LYS A 60 -4.44 1.36 -19.53
N PHE A 61 -3.45 0.48 -19.63
CA PHE A 61 -3.37 -0.72 -18.81
C PHE A 61 -1.96 -1.11 -18.39
N TRP A 62 -1.00 -1.03 -19.32
CA TRP A 62 0.38 -1.43 -19.09
C TRP A 62 1.20 -0.30 -18.47
N VAL A 63 0.64 0.25 -17.42
CA VAL A 63 1.21 1.33 -16.60
C VAL A 63 0.87 1.09 -15.15
N GLY A 64 1.72 1.54 -14.24
CA GLY A 64 1.49 1.47 -12.80
C GLY A 64 2.27 2.52 -12.05
N ILE A 65 2.00 2.67 -10.76
CA ILE A 65 2.68 3.62 -9.90
C ILE A 65 3.96 2.98 -9.36
N GLU A 66 5.10 3.64 -9.48
CA GLU A 66 6.32 3.31 -8.74
C GLU A 66 6.23 3.83 -7.31
N THR A 67 6.01 5.12 -7.19
CA THR A 67 5.91 5.80 -5.90
C THR A 67 5.22 7.16 -6.03
N VAL A 68 4.95 7.78 -4.88
CA VAL A 68 4.62 9.21 -4.79
C VAL A 68 5.69 9.87 -3.93
N TYR A 69 6.26 10.95 -4.44
CA TYR A 69 7.30 11.71 -3.76
C TYR A 69 7.06 13.21 -3.98
N ASN A 70 6.98 13.99 -2.89
CA ASN A 70 6.75 15.43 -2.91
C ASN A 70 5.62 15.87 -3.87
N ASP A 71 4.43 15.26 -3.74
CA ASP A 71 3.23 15.55 -4.56
C ASP A 71 3.38 15.27 -6.07
N VAL A 72 4.38 14.48 -6.44
CA VAL A 72 4.56 13.95 -7.80
C VAL A 72 4.34 12.44 -7.77
N ILE A 73 3.44 11.96 -8.61
CA ILE A 73 3.28 10.52 -8.86
C ILE A 73 4.27 10.13 -9.95
N PHE A 74 5.11 9.15 -9.65
CA PHE A 74 6.00 8.53 -10.62
C PHE A 74 5.38 7.24 -11.11
N PHE A 75 5.06 7.19 -12.40
CA PHE A 75 4.56 6.01 -13.07
C PHE A 75 5.67 5.32 -13.86
N HIS A 76 5.53 4.03 -14.04
CA HIS A 76 6.28 3.24 -15.01
C HIS A 76 5.37 2.74 -16.13
N THR A 77 5.95 2.46 -17.28
CA THR A 77 5.36 1.60 -18.31
C THR A 77 6.02 0.21 -18.25
N TYR A 78 5.48 -0.75 -18.98
CA TYR A 78 6.11 -2.05 -19.11
C TYR A 78 6.96 -2.11 -20.38
N LEU A 79 8.11 -2.80 -20.30
CA LEU A 79 9.00 -2.96 -21.44
C LEU A 79 8.29 -3.64 -22.63
N LYS A 80 7.45 -4.63 -22.30
CA LYS A 80 6.51 -5.31 -23.22
C LYS A 80 5.25 -5.68 -22.43
N PRO A 81 4.07 -5.75 -23.09
CA PRO A 81 2.82 -6.03 -22.40
C PRO A 81 2.79 -7.28 -21.50
N ASP A 82 3.52 -8.34 -21.86
CA ASP A 82 3.51 -9.61 -21.15
C ASP A 82 4.73 -9.80 -20.22
N MET A 83 5.56 -8.75 -20.05
CA MET A 83 6.76 -8.85 -19.23
C MET A 83 6.62 -7.98 -17.97
N PRO A 84 7.01 -8.49 -16.79
CA PRO A 84 6.90 -7.76 -15.54
C PRO A 84 7.95 -6.65 -15.38
N TRP A 85 8.82 -6.46 -16.37
CA TRP A 85 9.89 -5.48 -16.30
C TRP A 85 9.39 -4.08 -16.60
N HIS A 86 9.65 -3.19 -15.66
CA HIS A 86 9.34 -1.78 -15.80
C HIS A 86 10.37 -1.07 -16.70
N LYS A 87 9.89 -0.14 -17.50
CA LYS A 87 10.73 0.77 -18.27
C LYS A 87 9.98 2.10 -18.44
N GLY A 88 10.75 3.17 -18.53
CA GLY A 88 10.19 4.51 -18.66
C GLY A 88 9.69 5.05 -17.30
N ILE A 89 9.69 6.35 -17.21
CA ILE A 89 9.24 7.11 -16.05
C ILE A 89 8.35 8.25 -16.55
N ILE A 90 7.18 8.39 -15.93
CA ILE A 90 6.27 9.51 -16.18
C ILE A 90 6.06 10.21 -14.84
N ALA A 91 6.48 11.45 -14.73
CA ALA A 91 6.29 12.27 -13.55
C ALA A 91 5.03 13.13 -13.69
N PHE A 92 4.05 12.89 -12.82
CA PHE A 92 2.76 13.57 -12.84
C PHE A 92 2.57 14.41 -11.58
N GLU A 93 2.36 15.71 -11.76
CA GLU A 93 2.13 16.65 -10.66
C GLU A 93 0.65 16.62 -10.24
N ILE A 94 0.41 16.31 -8.97
CA ILE A 94 -0.95 16.15 -8.41
C ILE A 94 -1.69 17.50 -8.44
N ALA A 95 -1.01 18.56 -8.03
CA ALA A 95 -1.65 19.88 -7.85
C ALA A 95 -2.23 20.47 -9.14
N ASN A 96 -1.56 20.27 -10.27
CA ASN A 96 -1.94 20.79 -11.57
C ASN A 96 -2.56 19.74 -12.50
N GLU A 97 -2.62 18.50 -12.07
CA GLU A 97 -3.10 17.35 -12.85
C GLU A 97 -2.41 17.22 -14.22
N LYS A 98 -1.08 17.41 -14.25
CA LYS A 98 -0.29 17.44 -15.49
C LYS A 98 0.96 16.60 -15.41
N ILE A 99 1.32 16.01 -16.54
CA ILE A 99 2.64 15.40 -16.71
C ILE A 99 3.67 16.54 -16.72
N LYS A 100 4.67 16.44 -15.84
CA LYS A 100 5.80 17.39 -15.76
C LYS A 100 6.88 17.03 -16.77
N TRP A 101 7.24 15.76 -16.77
CA TRP A 101 8.25 15.22 -17.67
C TRP A 101 8.07 13.71 -17.86
N GLU A 102 8.69 13.21 -18.90
CA GLU A 102 8.74 11.79 -19.22
C GLU A 102 10.16 11.38 -19.66
N ASN A 103 10.55 10.19 -19.31
CA ASN A 103 11.76 9.54 -19.79
C ASN A 103 11.43 8.10 -20.19
N LYS A 104 11.63 7.74 -21.46
CA LYS A 104 11.24 6.43 -22.01
C LYS A 104 12.35 5.39 -21.91
N ASP A 105 13.57 5.81 -21.59
CA ASP A 105 14.75 4.96 -21.66
C ASP A 105 15.24 4.45 -20.31
N LEU A 106 14.96 5.19 -19.25
CA LEU A 106 15.40 4.90 -17.90
C LEU A 106 14.36 4.09 -17.14
N THR A 107 14.85 3.30 -16.19
CA THR A 107 14.03 2.56 -15.24
C THR A 107 14.19 3.17 -13.86
N PHE A 108 13.07 3.38 -13.17
CA PHE A 108 13.00 3.92 -11.82
C PHE A 108 13.59 2.94 -10.79
N LEU A 109 14.29 3.47 -9.77
CA LEU A 109 14.79 2.70 -8.62
C LEU A 109 14.16 3.19 -7.30
N PHE A 110 14.43 4.41 -6.91
CA PHE A 110 13.91 5.05 -5.69
C PHE A 110 14.11 6.58 -5.73
N PRO A 111 13.29 7.34 -4.96
CA PRO A 111 13.50 8.77 -4.75
C PRO A 111 14.31 8.98 -3.47
N PHE A 112 15.24 9.92 -3.46
CA PHE A 112 15.97 10.30 -2.26
C PHE A 112 16.63 11.67 -2.43
N ASN A 113 16.52 12.56 -1.43
CA ASN A 113 17.15 13.90 -1.41
C ASN A 113 16.89 14.73 -2.68
N ASP A 114 15.60 14.87 -3.03
CA ASP A 114 15.12 15.60 -4.24
C ASP A 114 15.63 15.03 -5.56
N MET A 115 16.14 13.82 -5.58
CA MET A 115 16.58 13.10 -6.75
C MET A 115 15.73 11.86 -6.99
N ILE A 116 15.62 11.47 -8.25
CA ILE A 116 15.12 10.16 -8.68
C ILE A 116 16.31 9.36 -9.18
N TYR A 117 16.62 8.28 -8.46
CA TYR A 117 17.65 7.34 -8.88
C TYR A 117 17.08 6.36 -9.89
N THR A 118 17.82 6.16 -10.96
CA THR A 118 17.36 5.40 -12.13
C THR A 118 18.52 4.62 -12.73
N TYR A 119 18.20 3.72 -13.68
CA TYR A 119 19.23 3.08 -14.50
C TYR A 119 18.80 2.90 -15.94
N ALA A 120 19.78 2.86 -16.84
CA ALA A 120 19.65 2.32 -18.18
C ALA A 120 20.24 0.89 -18.22
N GLN A 121 19.51 -0.06 -18.80
CA GLN A 121 20.01 -1.41 -19.01
C GLN A 121 20.96 -1.40 -20.20
N LEU A 122 22.20 -1.82 -19.99
CA LEU A 122 23.23 -2.03 -21.03
C LEU A 122 23.40 -3.53 -21.31
N PHE A 123 24.19 -3.87 -22.32
CA PHE A 123 24.52 -5.26 -22.63
C PHE A 123 25.27 -5.93 -21.47
N GLU A 124 26.24 -5.22 -20.87
CA GLU A 124 27.07 -5.72 -19.76
C GLU A 124 26.75 -5.02 -18.45
N GLY A 125 25.47 -4.96 -18.04
CA GLY A 125 25.11 -4.41 -16.73
C GLY A 125 24.18 -3.20 -16.79
N ARG A 126 24.32 -2.31 -15.82
CA ARG A 126 23.47 -1.13 -15.68
C ARG A 126 24.32 0.11 -15.55
N ASN A 127 23.87 1.19 -16.15
CA ASN A 127 24.42 2.51 -15.91
C ASN A 127 23.40 3.32 -15.11
N HIS A 128 23.80 3.90 -13.97
CA HIS A 128 22.91 4.54 -13.02
C HIS A 128 23.00 6.08 -13.16
N PHE A 129 21.87 6.73 -12.88
CA PHE A 129 21.73 8.18 -12.98
C PHE A 129 20.92 8.72 -11.80
N ALA A 130 21.24 9.94 -11.37
CA ALA A 130 20.41 10.75 -10.52
C ALA A 130 19.77 11.87 -11.35
N LEU A 131 18.43 11.94 -11.31
CA LEU A 131 17.64 12.97 -12.00
C LEU A 131 17.02 13.91 -10.98
N ASP A 132 16.95 15.18 -11.26
CA ASP A 132 16.12 16.12 -10.52
C ASP A 132 14.64 15.68 -10.61
N TYR A 133 13.95 15.51 -9.47
CA TYR A 133 12.59 14.98 -9.47
C TYR A 133 11.56 15.91 -10.12
N LYS A 134 11.85 17.23 -10.17
CA LYS A 134 10.93 18.23 -10.75
C LYS A 134 11.05 18.35 -12.26
N THR A 135 12.28 18.23 -12.78
CA THR A 135 12.57 18.50 -14.20
C THR A 135 12.84 17.26 -15.01
N GLY A 136 13.27 16.17 -14.36
CA GLY A 136 13.72 14.94 -15.03
C GLY A 136 15.10 15.08 -15.70
N GLU A 137 15.80 16.21 -15.50
CA GLU A 137 17.15 16.42 -16.01
C GLU A 137 18.15 15.56 -15.23
N ILE A 138 19.13 15.01 -15.94
CA ILE A 138 20.21 14.23 -15.33
C ILE A 138 21.14 15.20 -14.61
N VAL A 139 21.22 15.08 -13.28
CA VAL A 139 22.11 15.87 -12.43
C VAL A 139 23.45 15.19 -12.27
N GLU A 140 23.45 13.86 -12.17
CA GLU A 140 24.66 13.06 -11.96
C GLU A 140 24.61 11.76 -12.74
N VAL A 141 25.74 11.38 -13.35
CA VAL A 141 25.98 10.05 -13.91
C VAL A 141 26.76 9.23 -12.89
N LEU A 142 26.11 8.26 -12.28
CA LEU A 142 26.70 7.42 -11.20
C LEU A 142 27.51 6.25 -11.75
N GLY A 143 27.35 5.93 -13.03
CA GLY A 143 28.07 4.83 -13.66
C GLY A 143 27.52 3.45 -13.34
N SER A 144 28.36 2.45 -13.48
CA SER A 144 28.00 1.03 -13.27
C SER A 144 28.35 0.49 -11.89
N ASP A 145 28.81 1.33 -10.97
CA ASP A 145 29.19 0.93 -9.62
C ASP A 145 27.94 0.55 -8.78
N PRO A 146 27.75 -0.72 -8.41
CA PRO A 146 26.62 -1.17 -7.63
C PRO A 146 26.72 -0.79 -6.15
N GLU A 147 27.94 -0.57 -5.60
CA GLU A 147 28.13 -0.27 -4.18
C GLU A 147 27.56 1.10 -3.84
N LYS A 148 27.86 2.11 -4.67
CA LYS A 148 27.34 3.47 -4.49
C LYS A 148 25.81 3.51 -4.49
N ILE A 149 25.17 2.73 -5.36
CA ILE A 149 23.69 2.63 -5.42
C ILE A 149 23.12 1.89 -4.21
N SER A 150 23.81 0.86 -3.73
CA SER A 150 23.40 0.13 -2.52
C SER A 150 23.45 1.04 -1.28
N GLU A 151 24.52 1.79 -1.09
CA GLU A 151 24.66 2.74 0.02
C GLU A 151 23.54 3.80 0.01
N LEU A 152 23.27 4.41 -1.14
CA LEU A 152 22.18 5.39 -1.29
C LEU A 152 20.80 4.77 -1.00
N ARG A 153 20.60 3.52 -1.41
CA ARG A 153 19.36 2.79 -1.16
C ARG A 153 19.17 2.46 0.31
N GLU A 154 20.24 2.08 1.01
CA GLU A 154 20.21 1.85 2.45
C GLU A 154 19.81 3.12 3.21
N GLN A 155 20.44 4.25 2.89
CA GLN A 155 20.08 5.56 3.45
C GLN A 155 18.60 5.92 3.18
N TYR A 156 18.10 5.66 1.97
CA TYR A 156 16.69 5.86 1.62
C TYR A 156 15.76 4.98 2.49
N ILE A 157 16.12 3.70 2.67
CA ILE A 157 15.33 2.75 3.46
C ILE A 157 15.34 3.16 4.94
N GLU A 158 16.47 3.54 5.50
CA GLU A 158 16.57 4.02 6.89
C GLU A 158 15.71 5.26 7.10
N ASN A 159 15.78 6.24 6.20
CA ASN A 159 14.95 7.44 6.27
C ASN A 159 13.45 7.14 6.11
N LYS A 160 13.08 6.11 5.35
CA LYS A 160 11.68 5.71 5.10
C LYS A 160 11.09 4.89 6.26
N ASN A 161 11.88 4.01 6.87
CA ASN A 161 11.43 3.10 7.93
C ASN A 161 11.05 3.83 9.25
N SER A 162 11.43 5.09 9.42
CA SER A 162 11.08 5.86 10.60
C SER A 162 9.66 6.42 10.61
N LYS A 163 8.81 6.12 9.61
CA LYS A 163 7.63 6.94 9.35
C LYS A 163 6.31 6.18 9.36
N ASP A 164 5.58 6.40 10.43
CA ASP A 164 4.11 6.44 10.56
C ASP A 164 3.28 5.27 10.00
N TYR A 165 3.90 4.27 9.35
CA TYR A 165 3.19 3.10 8.84
C TYR A 165 3.34 1.91 9.78
N LEU A 166 2.21 1.31 10.14
CA LEU A 166 2.17 0.02 10.80
C LEU A 166 1.43 -0.95 9.89
N PHE A 167 2.14 -1.97 9.44
CA PHE A 167 1.56 -3.11 8.73
C PHE A 167 1.33 -4.25 9.71
N PRO A 168 0.35 -5.13 9.44
CA PRO A 168 0.07 -6.24 10.32
C PRO A 168 1.21 -7.26 10.35
N ASP A 169 1.52 -7.74 11.55
CA ASP A 169 2.34 -8.92 11.76
C ASP A 169 1.49 -10.19 11.62
N ILE A 170 2.18 -11.32 11.37
CA ILE A 170 1.53 -12.62 11.32
C ILE A 170 1.69 -13.31 12.68
N TYR A 171 0.57 -13.74 13.25
CA TYR A 171 0.60 -14.53 14.48
C TYR A 171 1.00 -15.99 14.19
N PHE A 172 2.02 -16.46 14.92
CA PHE A 172 2.49 -17.83 14.94
C PHE A 172 2.33 -18.39 16.35
N ASP A 173 1.80 -19.62 16.49
CA ASP A 173 1.59 -20.26 17.81
C ASP A 173 2.90 -20.50 18.59
N GLU A 174 4.05 -20.53 17.90
CA GLU A 174 5.37 -20.75 18.47
C GLU A 174 6.18 -19.45 18.69
N SER A 175 5.58 -18.29 18.42
CA SER A 175 6.27 -17.02 18.57
C SER A 175 6.42 -16.65 20.06
N ASN A 176 7.56 -16.00 20.41
CA ASN A 176 7.81 -15.38 21.71
C ASN A 176 6.97 -14.10 21.91
N THR A 177 5.67 -14.20 21.64
CA THR A 177 4.71 -13.12 21.82
C THR A 177 4.27 -13.07 23.29
N PHE A 178 3.79 -11.91 23.73
CA PHE A 178 3.28 -11.69 25.08
C PHE A 178 2.20 -12.73 25.44
N ASP A 179 2.23 -13.25 26.66
CA ASP A 179 1.30 -14.27 27.16
C ASP A 179 -0.18 -13.93 26.93
N ASP A 180 -0.52 -12.64 27.00
CA ASP A 180 -1.88 -12.15 26.77
C ASP A 180 -2.37 -12.34 25.32
N LEU A 181 -1.51 -12.11 24.33
CA LEU A 181 -1.82 -12.34 22.91
C LEU A 181 -2.03 -13.83 22.61
N ILE A 182 -1.15 -14.67 23.14
CA ILE A 182 -1.26 -16.12 22.98
C ILE A 182 -2.58 -16.60 23.58
N SER A 183 -2.86 -16.21 24.82
CA SER A 183 -4.11 -16.56 25.51
C SER A 183 -5.34 -16.08 24.74
N PHE A 184 -5.32 -14.87 24.18
CA PHE A 184 -6.42 -14.32 23.40
C PHE A 184 -6.65 -15.12 22.11
N PHE A 185 -5.63 -15.37 21.31
CA PHE A 185 -5.78 -16.08 20.04
C PHE A 185 -6.11 -17.57 20.22
N HIS A 186 -5.62 -18.20 21.28
CA HIS A 186 -6.06 -19.56 21.65
C HIS A 186 -7.56 -19.60 21.97
N LYS A 187 -8.08 -18.66 22.76
CA LYS A 187 -9.52 -18.55 23.02
C LYS A 187 -10.30 -18.33 21.73
N LEU A 188 -9.82 -17.45 20.85
CA LEU A 188 -10.46 -17.17 19.56
C LEU A 188 -10.54 -18.44 18.69
N LYS A 189 -9.45 -19.22 18.59
CA LYS A 189 -9.39 -20.47 17.83
C LYS A 189 -10.34 -21.54 18.40
N ASN A 190 -10.62 -21.53 19.70
CA ASN A 190 -11.57 -22.47 20.32
C ASN A 190 -13.03 -22.16 19.98
N ILE A 191 -13.36 -20.91 19.66
CA ILE A 191 -14.74 -20.48 19.35
C ILE A 191 -14.99 -20.23 17.86
N ARG A 192 -13.93 -20.15 17.04
CA ARG A 192 -13.98 -19.91 15.60
C ARG A 192 -13.13 -20.94 14.86
N LEU A 193 -13.69 -21.54 13.82
CA LEU A 193 -12.94 -22.43 12.94
C LEU A 193 -12.07 -21.57 12.01
N ILE A 194 -10.88 -21.21 12.50
CA ILE A 194 -9.95 -20.34 11.77
C ILE A 194 -9.17 -21.15 10.74
N SER A 195 -9.05 -20.62 9.53
CA SER A 195 -8.26 -21.18 8.44
C SER A 195 -7.16 -20.20 8.04
N GLY A 196 -5.94 -20.72 7.90
CA GLY A 196 -4.78 -19.90 7.55
C GLY A 196 -4.25 -19.06 8.71
N ARG A 197 -3.65 -17.93 8.39
CA ARG A 197 -2.96 -17.05 9.34
C ARG A 197 -3.90 -16.01 9.94
N ILE A 198 -3.53 -15.53 11.12
CA ILE A 198 -4.10 -14.33 11.73
C ILE A 198 -3.10 -13.20 11.52
N GLU A 199 -3.56 -12.09 10.99
CA GLU A 199 -2.79 -10.85 10.83
C GLU A 199 -3.19 -9.87 11.93
N TYR A 200 -2.24 -9.20 12.60
CA TYR A 200 -2.56 -8.31 13.71
C TYR A 200 -1.64 -7.10 13.83
N ILE A 201 -2.18 -6.03 14.44
CA ILE A 201 -1.44 -4.87 14.92
C ILE A 201 -1.83 -4.65 16.37
N GLN A 202 -0.84 -4.51 17.26
CA GLN A 202 -1.08 -4.16 18.66
C GLN A 202 -0.63 -2.71 18.90
N LEU A 203 -1.51 -1.92 19.51
CA LEU A 203 -1.29 -0.55 19.94
C LEU A 203 -1.64 -0.46 21.43
N ASP A 204 -0.66 -0.41 22.31
CA ASP A 204 -0.86 -0.47 23.76
C ASP A 204 -1.80 -1.63 24.15
N SER A 205 -2.98 -1.31 24.70
CA SER A 205 -4.00 -2.32 25.05
C SER A 205 -4.93 -2.68 23.89
N MET A 206 -4.89 -1.98 22.76
CA MET A 206 -5.76 -2.27 21.61
C MET A 206 -5.10 -3.27 20.67
N LEU A 207 -5.80 -4.37 20.38
CA LEU A 207 -5.41 -5.36 19.39
C LEU A 207 -6.36 -5.28 18.19
N ILE A 208 -5.84 -4.96 17.02
CA ILE A 208 -6.57 -5.01 15.74
C ILE A 208 -6.11 -6.26 15.01
N PHE A 209 -7.04 -7.12 14.57
CA PHE A 209 -6.67 -8.38 13.95
C PHE A 209 -7.65 -8.81 12.87
N CYS A 210 -7.11 -9.48 11.84
CA CYS A 210 -7.84 -10.03 10.71
C CYS A 210 -7.66 -11.54 10.66
N TYR A 211 -8.76 -12.27 10.41
CA TYR A 211 -8.73 -13.73 10.30
C TYR A 211 -9.80 -14.24 9.33
N HIS A 212 -9.57 -15.46 8.84
CA HIS A 212 -10.49 -16.19 7.99
C HIS A 212 -11.18 -17.26 8.81
N SER A 213 -12.51 -17.30 8.79
CA SER A 213 -13.29 -18.32 9.50
C SER A 213 -14.10 -19.14 8.52
N ILE A 214 -13.99 -20.47 8.61
CA ILE A 214 -14.79 -21.41 7.82
C ILE A 214 -16.24 -21.32 8.30
N ASN A 215 -17.15 -21.09 7.37
CA ASN A 215 -18.58 -21.05 7.65
C ASN A 215 -19.26 -22.41 7.40
N SER A 216 -20.55 -22.51 7.71
CA SER A 216 -21.34 -23.75 7.57
C SER A 216 -21.44 -24.29 6.15
N LYS A 217 -21.10 -23.50 5.14
CA LYS A 217 -21.09 -23.88 3.71
C LYS A 217 -19.74 -24.39 3.22
N GLY A 218 -18.72 -24.44 4.10
CA GLY A 218 -17.35 -24.84 3.75
C GLY A 218 -16.56 -23.75 2.97
N SER A 219 -17.09 -22.54 2.87
CA SER A 219 -16.40 -21.35 2.40
C SER A 219 -15.87 -20.53 3.57
N MET A 220 -15.09 -19.47 3.31
CA MET A 220 -14.53 -18.61 4.34
C MET A 220 -15.22 -17.25 4.38
N ASP A 221 -15.46 -16.75 5.58
CA ASP A 221 -15.77 -15.36 5.85
C ASP A 221 -14.51 -14.69 6.44
N ILE A 222 -14.23 -13.45 6.05
CA ILE A 222 -13.08 -12.69 6.52
C ILE A 222 -13.55 -11.61 7.48
N PHE A 223 -12.93 -11.55 8.64
CA PHE A 223 -13.27 -10.61 9.70
C PHE A 223 -12.07 -9.74 10.06
N LEU A 224 -12.33 -8.46 10.31
CA LEU A 224 -11.43 -7.56 11.01
C LEU A 224 -12.09 -7.13 12.30
N ASN A 225 -11.40 -7.33 13.40
CA ASN A 225 -11.88 -6.94 14.72
C ASN A 225 -10.84 -6.05 15.42
N ALA A 226 -11.29 -5.23 16.33
CA ALA A 226 -10.44 -4.56 17.31
C ALA A 226 -10.99 -4.82 18.71
N VAL A 227 -10.11 -5.17 19.64
CA VAL A 227 -10.44 -5.47 21.03
C VAL A 227 -9.52 -4.70 21.98
N ASP A 228 -10.05 -4.27 23.08
CA ASP A 228 -9.27 -3.80 24.22
C ASP A 228 -8.87 -5.01 25.07
N LEU A 229 -7.60 -5.38 25.07
CA LEU A 229 -7.08 -6.53 25.79
C LEU A 229 -7.25 -6.40 27.32
N SER A 230 -7.27 -5.17 27.87
CA SER A 230 -7.42 -4.93 29.29
C SER A 230 -8.83 -5.25 29.81
N THR A 231 -9.84 -5.05 28.96
CA THR A 231 -11.26 -5.23 29.32
C THR A 231 -11.89 -6.45 28.62
N GLY A 232 -11.29 -6.91 27.52
CA GLY A 232 -11.84 -7.94 26.64
C GLY A 232 -12.99 -7.44 25.74
N ASN A 233 -13.28 -6.13 25.74
CA ASN A 233 -14.39 -5.56 24.98
C ASN A 233 -14.00 -5.34 23.50
N TYR A 234 -14.91 -5.74 22.60
CA TYR A 234 -14.76 -5.42 21.18
C TYR A 234 -15.07 -3.95 20.91
N ILE A 235 -14.12 -3.26 20.27
CA ILE A 235 -14.21 -1.85 19.87
C ILE A 235 -14.71 -1.72 18.43
N LEU A 236 -14.33 -2.68 17.58
CA LEU A 236 -14.71 -2.75 16.18
C LEU A 236 -14.92 -4.19 15.77
N GLU A 237 -16.00 -4.45 15.03
CA GLU A 237 -16.27 -5.75 14.41
C GLU A 237 -16.73 -5.52 12.97
N GLU A 238 -15.92 -5.92 11.99
CA GLU A 238 -16.22 -5.75 10.57
C GLU A 238 -16.07 -7.09 9.84
N LYS A 239 -17.03 -7.38 8.98
CA LYS A 239 -16.92 -8.48 8.03
C LYS A 239 -16.43 -7.93 6.69
N LEU A 240 -15.17 -8.22 6.32
CA LEU A 240 -14.53 -7.70 5.12
C LEU A 240 -15.00 -8.37 3.84
N LEU A 241 -15.26 -9.68 3.91
CA LEU A 241 -15.72 -10.47 2.77
C LEU A 241 -16.52 -11.67 3.26
N LYS A 242 -17.49 -12.10 2.46
CA LYS A 242 -18.33 -13.28 2.72
C LYS A 242 -18.09 -14.34 1.67
N GLU A 243 -18.21 -15.61 2.09
CA GLU A 243 -18.29 -16.78 1.19
C GLU A 243 -17.16 -16.85 0.15
N THR A 244 -15.94 -16.49 0.53
CA THR A 244 -14.77 -16.58 -0.34
C THR A 244 -14.09 -17.94 -0.26
N ARG A 245 -13.39 -18.32 -1.33
CA ARG A 245 -12.46 -19.45 -1.36
C ARG A 245 -11.00 -19.00 -1.41
N LEU A 246 -10.76 -17.70 -1.54
CA LEU A 246 -9.43 -17.11 -1.61
C LEU A 246 -9.06 -16.50 -0.27
N PHE A 247 -7.82 -16.71 0.13
CA PHE A 247 -7.23 -15.96 1.23
C PHE A 247 -7.00 -14.51 0.78
N LEU A 248 -7.34 -13.58 1.64
CA LEU A 248 -7.07 -12.16 1.47
C LEU A 248 -5.99 -11.78 2.49
N SER A 249 -4.88 -11.26 2.04
CA SER A 249 -3.81 -10.67 2.85
C SER A 249 -3.81 -9.16 2.72
N ASP A 250 -3.09 -8.50 3.62
CA ASP A 250 -2.86 -7.05 3.57
C ASP A 250 -4.17 -6.24 3.49
N SER A 251 -5.18 -6.71 4.24
CA SER A 251 -6.51 -6.10 4.24
C SER A 251 -6.59 -4.81 5.03
N PHE A 252 -5.58 -4.50 5.84
CA PHE A 252 -5.55 -3.30 6.66
C PHE A 252 -4.13 -2.87 6.99
N PHE A 253 -3.97 -1.60 7.29
CA PHE A 253 -2.74 -0.99 7.80
C PHE A 253 -3.08 0.31 8.52
N ILE A 254 -2.13 0.83 9.29
CA ILE A 254 -2.26 2.12 9.97
C ILE A 254 -1.23 3.08 9.39
N LYS A 255 -1.60 4.35 9.23
CA LYS A 255 -0.71 5.48 9.02
C LYS A 255 -1.09 6.62 9.95
N GLY A 256 -0.16 6.99 10.84
CA GLY A 256 -0.44 7.95 11.91
C GLY A 256 -1.62 7.49 12.77
N ASP A 257 -2.65 8.29 12.86
CA ASP A 257 -3.90 8.01 13.59
C ASP A 257 -5.02 7.41 12.71
N LEU A 258 -4.72 7.00 11.48
CA LEU A 258 -5.71 6.48 10.54
C LEU A 258 -5.52 4.98 10.28
N LEU A 259 -6.61 4.23 10.50
CA LEU A 259 -6.72 2.82 10.12
C LEU A 259 -7.42 2.71 8.76
N PHE A 260 -6.72 2.14 7.80
CA PHE A 260 -7.21 1.85 6.46
C PHE A 260 -7.64 0.39 6.37
N VAL A 261 -8.88 0.15 5.94
CA VAL A 261 -9.46 -1.19 5.87
C VAL A 261 -10.08 -1.45 4.51
N LEU A 262 -9.58 -2.46 3.81
CA LEU A 262 -10.05 -2.87 2.49
C LEU A 262 -11.09 -3.99 2.61
N PHE A 263 -12.31 -3.73 2.12
CA PHE A 263 -13.40 -4.69 2.06
C PHE A 263 -13.42 -5.38 0.70
N GLY A 264 -13.01 -6.62 0.68
CA GLY A 264 -12.77 -7.33 -0.56
C GLY A 264 -11.74 -6.58 -1.42
N LYS A 265 -12.12 -6.26 -2.66
CA LYS A 265 -11.25 -5.47 -3.57
C LYS A 265 -11.95 -4.24 -4.13
N SER A 266 -13.03 -3.78 -3.50
CA SER A 266 -13.88 -2.73 -4.09
C SER A 266 -14.30 -1.63 -3.13
N LYS A 267 -13.97 -1.72 -1.84
CA LYS A 267 -14.35 -0.69 -0.87
C LYS A 267 -13.24 -0.50 0.15
N LEU A 268 -12.82 0.75 0.34
CA LEU A 268 -11.93 1.20 1.40
C LEU A 268 -12.74 1.95 2.44
N ASN A 269 -12.62 1.58 3.71
CA ASN A 269 -13.03 2.41 4.84
C ASN A 269 -11.80 2.98 5.53
N VAL A 270 -11.89 4.21 5.96
CA VAL A 270 -10.86 4.85 6.79
C VAL A 270 -11.48 5.21 8.13
N TYR A 271 -10.81 4.81 9.20
CA TYR A 271 -11.20 5.06 10.57
C TYR A 271 -10.14 5.91 11.25
N GLU A 272 -10.57 6.74 12.17
CA GLU A 272 -9.71 7.53 13.05
C GLU A 272 -9.56 6.77 14.37
N LEU A 273 -8.32 6.63 14.82
CA LEU A 273 -7.95 6.09 16.13
C LEU A 273 -7.84 7.24 17.11
N LYS A 274 -8.65 7.25 18.18
CA LYS A 274 -8.66 8.29 19.22
C LYS A 274 -8.31 7.70 20.57
N ASN A 275 -7.42 8.35 21.26
CA ASN A 275 -7.15 8.09 22.69
C ASN A 275 -8.34 8.41 23.58
#